data_6cf57b608118036859c6caec48043b93
#
_entry.id   6cf57b608118036859c6caec48043b93
#
_cell.length_a   1.000
_cell.length_b   1.000
_cell.length_c   1.000
_cell.angle_alpha   90.00
_cell.angle_beta   90.00
_cell.angle_gamma   90.00
#
_symmetry.space_group_name_H-M   'P 1'
#
loop_
_entity.id
_entity.type
_entity.pdbx_description
1 polymer ?
#
loop_
_entity_poly.entity_id
_entity_poly.type
_entity_poly.pdbx_seq_one_letter_code
_entity_poly.pdbx_strand_id
1 'polypeptide(L)'
;MKQRRHTFQALAIEVVTVLLASIISFPLSDVIGVQLSFIPFVMVACYVALKFIYHICIFLSAHIIAIVALLRQNSMLSNKQTKEEYAFANTSSATDNNDVLMKRMELFHYEYQHEERQYLQQKEKEEDEKLQAVLQYTRNTFRRLDFNEDEIFQICECVRYFVTNRQALTTTRIHIKRRAAVTQISLKNFAWNIAFQYNIGRDVTAQFVMQTFHEWFANSTIDTIRKNLRTTTGNHKIKIDEHIVSITPKPKSS
;
A
#
# COMPACT_ATOMS: atom_id res chain seq x y z
N MET A 1 7.89 -21.75 -44.75
CA MET A 1 8.62 -20.68 -44.01
C MET A 1 8.05 -20.35 -42.61
N LYS A 2 6.74 -20.42 -42.39
CA LYS A 2 6.10 -20.07 -41.09
C LYS A 2 6.50 -21.02 -39.93
N GLN A 3 6.65 -22.30 -40.17
CA GLN A 3 6.98 -23.32 -39.15
C GLN A 3 8.42 -23.16 -38.59
N ARG A 4 9.39 -22.77 -39.41
CA ARG A 4 10.78 -22.50 -38.95
C ARG A 4 10.90 -21.28 -38.04
N ARG A 5 10.03 -20.26 -38.18
CA ARG A 5 10.04 -19.08 -37.31
C ARG A 5 9.53 -19.40 -35.89
N HIS A 6 8.54 -20.26 -35.76
CA HIS A 6 8.02 -20.68 -34.45
C HIS A 6 9.01 -21.52 -33.65
N THR A 7 9.77 -22.41 -34.29
CA THR A 7 10.81 -23.19 -33.62
C THR A 7 11.98 -22.30 -33.18
N PHE A 8 12.36 -21.29 -33.96
CA PHE A 8 13.44 -20.38 -33.60
C PHE A 8 13.06 -19.47 -32.42
N GLN A 9 11.82 -18.98 -32.38
CA GLN A 9 11.29 -18.19 -31.26
C GLN A 9 11.19 -19.02 -29.98
N ALA A 10 10.73 -20.26 -30.06
CA ALA A 10 10.68 -21.15 -28.90
C ALA A 10 12.07 -21.43 -28.33
N LEU A 11 13.05 -21.67 -29.20
CA LEU A 11 14.43 -21.93 -28.81
C LEU A 11 15.11 -20.69 -28.20
N ALA A 12 14.83 -19.51 -28.74
CA ALA A 12 15.32 -18.24 -28.16
C ALA A 12 14.77 -17.99 -26.75
N ILE A 13 13.49 -18.27 -26.50
CA ILE A 13 12.85 -18.15 -25.18
C ILE A 13 13.49 -19.14 -24.20
N GLU A 14 13.78 -20.38 -24.62
CA GLU A 14 14.45 -21.38 -23.78
C GLU A 14 15.84 -20.90 -23.35
N VAL A 15 16.64 -20.41 -24.28
CA VAL A 15 18.00 -19.90 -23.99
C VAL A 15 17.94 -18.72 -23.01
N VAL A 16 17.02 -17.79 -23.22
CA VAL A 16 16.86 -16.64 -22.32
C VAL A 16 16.42 -17.07 -20.90
N THR A 17 15.50 -18.02 -20.79
CA THR A 17 15.06 -18.53 -19.47
C THR A 17 16.17 -19.26 -18.72
N VAL A 18 17.03 -20.02 -19.40
CA VAL A 18 18.18 -20.67 -18.79
C VAL A 18 19.23 -19.65 -18.32
N LEU A 19 19.51 -18.62 -19.12
CA LEU A 19 20.42 -17.54 -18.72
C LEU A 19 19.90 -16.77 -17.52
N LEU A 20 18.62 -16.42 -17.49
CA LEU A 20 17.99 -15.74 -16.35
C LEU A 20 18.01 -16.62 -15.09
N ALA A 21 17.71 -17.92 -15.21
CA ALA A 21 17.79 -18.85 -14.09
C ALA A 21 19.24 -18.93 -13.53
N SER A 22 20.24 -18.90 -14.39
CA SER A 22 21.65 -18.89 -13.97
C SER A 22 22.02 -17.61 -13.22
N ILE A 23 21.60 -16.44 -13.72
CA ILE A 23 21.90 -15.14 -13.08
C ILE A 23 21.22 -15.02 -11.72
N ILE A 24 19.99 -15.52 -11.57
CA ILE A 24 19.22 -15.43 -10.32
C ILE A 24 19.71 -16.46 -9.29
N SER A 25 20.18 -17.65 -9.71
CA SER A 25 20.57 -18.73 -8.79
C SER A 25 21.81 -18.38 -7.97
N PHE A 26 22.76 -17.60 -8.51
CA PHE A 26 23.99 -17.21 -7.80
C PHE A 26 23.69 -16.35 -6.55
N PRO A 27 23.06 -15.18 -6.64
CA PRO A 27 22.75 -14.37 -5.45
C PRO A 27 21.75 -15.07 -4.52
N LEU A 28 20.87 -15.91 -5.05
CA LEU A 28 19.90 -16.64 -4.23
C LEU A 28 20.60 -17.72 -3.37
N SER A 29 21.60 -18.41 -3.91
CA SER A 29 22.38 -19.40 -3.14
C SER A 29 23.18 -18.76 -2.01
N ASP A 30 23.71 -17.54 -2.21
CA ASP A 30 24.41 -16.78 -1.17
C ASP A 30 23.47 -16.35 -0.04
N VAL A 31 22.25 -15.90 -0.38
CA VAL A 31 21.24 -15.49 0.61
C VAL A 31 20.73 -16.66 1.45
N ILE A 32 20.58 -17.85 0.83
CA ILE A 32 20.09 -19.06 1.52
C ILE A 32 21.22 -19.80 2.25
N GLY A 33 22.48 -19.46 2.02
CA GLY A 33 23.64 -20.11 2.64
C GLY A 33 23.87 -21.55 2.18
N VAL A 34 23.51 -21.86 0.93
CA VAL A 34 23.60 -23.19 0.34
C VAL A 34 25.05 -23.46 -0.09
N GLN A 35 25.59 -24.64 0.26
CA GLN A 35 26.93 -25.05 -0.16
C GLN A 35 27.03 -25.11 -1.68
N LEU A 36 28.23 -24.79 -2.22
CA LEU A 36 28.52 -24.75 -3.66
C LEU A 36 28.06 -26.01 -4.42
N SER A 37 28.07 -27.18 -3.76
CA SER A 37 27.64 -28.47 -4.34
C SER A 37 26.15 -28.50 -4.72
N PHE A 38 25.32 -27.66 -4.15
CA PHE A 38 23.87 -27.64 -4.40
C PHE A 38 23.43 -26.58 -5.41
N ILE A 39 24.35 -25.76 -5.94
CA ILE A 39 24.04 -24.73 -6.95
C ILE A 39 23.27 -25.30 -8.16
N PRO A 40 23.60 -26.49 -8.73
CA PRO A 40 22.84 -27.05 -9.86
C PRO A 40 21.38 -27.30 -9.52
N PHE A 41 21.06 -27.72 -8.28
CA PHE A 41 19.69 -27.94 -7.85
C PHE A 41 18.91 -26.64 -7.72
N VAL A 42 19.56 -25.57 -7.21
CA VAL A 42 18.97 -24.23 -7.14
C VAL A 42 18.69 -23.69 -8.55
N MET A 43 19.61 -23.89 -9.51
CA MET A 43 19.38 -23.52 -10.91
C MET A 43 18.18 -24.22 -11.52
N VAL A 44 18.03 -25.52 -11.31
CA VAL A 44 16.87 -26.30 -11.82
C VAL A 44 15.57 -25.79 -11.17
N ALA A 45 15.57 -25.55 -9.86
CA ALA A 45 14.42 -25.00 -9.16
C ALA A 45 14.01 -23.62 -9.69
N CYS A 46 14.96 -22.71 -9.90
CA CYS A 46 14.72 -21.40 -10.50
C CYS A 46 14.18 -21.50 -11.93
N TYR A 47 14.74 -22.41 -12.73
CA TYR A 47 14.24 -22.64 -14.09
C TYR A 47 12.79 -23.12 -14.11
N VAL A 48 12.44 -24.09 -13.26
CA VAL A 48 11.05 -24.61 -13.14
C VAL A 48 10.12 -23.49 -12.69
N ALA A 49 10.51 -22.69 -11.70
CA ALA A 49 9.72 -21.57 -11.22
C ALA A 49 9.47 -20.51 -12.33
N LEU A 50 10.50 -20.15 -13.10
CA LEU A 50 10.37 -19.22 -14.23
C LEU A 50 9.46 -19.75 -15.32
N LYS A 51 9.53 -21.05 -15.63
CA LYS A 51 8.61 -21.70 -16.57
C LYS A 51 7.17 -21.67 -16.08
N PHE A 52 6.94 -21.92 -14.80
CA PHE A 52 5.62 -21.87 -14.21
C PHE A 52 5.02 -20.46 -14.27
N ILE A 53 5.80 -19.43 -13.92
CA ILE A 53 5.39 -18.02 -14.04
C ILE A 53 5.06 -17.66 -15.50
N TYR A 54 5.89 -18.09 -16.45
CA TYR A 54 5.65 -17.86 -17.87
C TYR A 54 4.32 -18.46 -18.35
N HIS A 55 4.00 -19.71 -17.95
CA HIS A 55 2.72 -20.33 -18.28
C HIS A 55 1.53 -19.62 -17.65
N ILE A 56 1.67 -19.18 -16.40
CA ILE A 56 0.62 -18.37 -15.74
C ILE A 56 0.39 -17.05 -16.50
N CYS A 57 1.46 -16.35 -16.90
CA CYS A 57 1.35 -15.10 -17.64
C CYS A 57 0.65 -15.29 -19.00
N ILE A 58 0.97 -16.37 -19.73
CA ILE A 58 0.29 -16.70 -21.00
C ILE A 58 -1.19 -17.01 -20.75
N PHE A 59 -1.50 -17.81 -19.73
CA PHE A 59 -2.88 -18.14 -19.38
C PHE A 59 -3.69 -16.90 -19.02
N LEU A 60 -3.15 -16.02 -18.18
CA LEU A 60 -3.79 -14.76 -17.80
C LEU A 60 -3.96 -13.82 -18.99
N SER A 61 -2.97 -13.70 -19.88
CA SER A 61 -3.07 -12.87 -21.08
C SER A 61 -4.15 -13.36 -22.05
N ALA A 62 -4.28 -14.66 -22.22
CA ALA A 62 -5.34 -15.26 -23.02
C ALA A 62 -6.74 -14.97 -22.45
N HIS A 63 -6.91 -15.02 -21.13
CA HIS A 63 -8.16 -14.66 -20.47
C HIS A 63 -8.49 -13.17 -20.59
N ILE A 64 -7.49 -12.29 -20.41
CA ILE A 64 -7.68 -10.83 -20.59
C ILE A 64 -8.10 -10.51 -22.03
N ILE A 65 -7.47 -11.13 -23.03
CA ILE A 65 -7.83 -10.94 -24.45
C ILE A 65 -9.27 -11.42 -24.70
N ALA A 66 -9.67 -12.55 -24.11
CA ALA A 66 -11.04 -13.09 -24.24
C ALA A 66 -12.07 -12.13 -23.61
N ILE A 67 -11.78 -11.59 -22.42
CA ILE A 67 -12.66 -10.63 -21.74
C ILE A 67 -12.77 -9.32 -22.56
N VAL A 68 -11.65 -8.79 -23.07
CA VAL A 68 -11.65 -7.60 -23.91
C VAL A 68 -12.42 -7.84 -25.22
N ALA A 69 -12.29 -9.03 -25.83
CA ALA A 69 -13.06 -9.39 -27.03
C ALA A 69 -14.56 -9.46 -26.74
N LEU A 70 -14.98 -10.04 -25.59
CA LEU A 70 -16.38 -10.09 -25.17
C LEU A 70 -16.94 -8.68 -24.87
N LEU A 71 -16.18 -7.81 -24.21
CA LEU A 71 -16.58 -6.42 -23.97
C LEU A 71 -16.72 -5.63 -25.29
N ARG A 72 -15.81 -5.85 -26.24
CA ARG A 72 -15.88 -5.22 -27.56
C ARG A 72 -17.07 -5.76 -28.39
N GLN A 73 -17.39 -7.04 -28.28
CA GLN A 73 -18.55 -7.64 -28.94
C GLN A 73 -19.86 -7.11 -28.36
N ASN A 74 -19.96 -6.96 -27.03
CA ASN A 74 -21.12 -6.34 -26.38
C ASN A 74 -21.29 -4.87 -26.77
N SER A 75 -20.21 -4.11 -26.89
CA SER A 75 -20.28 -2.71 -27.36
C SER A 75 -20.68 -2.62 -28.83
N MET A 76 -20.27 -3.57 -29.65
CA MET A 76 -20.68 -3.64 -31.08
C MET A 76 -22.15 -4.08 -31.26
N LEU A 77 -22.64 -5.00 -30.39
CA LEU A 77 -24.04 -5.44 -30.37
C LEU A 77 -24.97 -4.33 -29.88
N SER A 78 -24.57 -3.59 -28.82
CA SER A 78 -25.31 -2.41 -28.37
C SER A 78 -25.39 -1.33 -29.45
N ASN A 79 -24.32 -1.12 -30.22
CA ASN A 79 -24.26 -0.14 -31.30
C ASN A 79 -25.05 -0.61 -32.56
N LYS A 80 -25.26 -1.91 -32.75
CA LYS A 80 -26.09 -2.44 -33.84
C LYS A 80 -27.57 -2.41 -33.53
N GLN A 81 -27.99 -2.75 -32.31
CA GLN A 81 -29.38 -2.62 -31.88
C GLN A 81 -29.85 -1.18 -31.90
N THR A 82 -29.00 -0.22 -31.46
CA THR A 82 -29.30 1.20 -31.54
C THR A 82 -29.46 1.68 -32.99
N LYS A 83 -28.68 1.13 -33.94
CA LYS A 83 -28.78 1.53 -35.36
C LYS A 83 -30.01 0.96 -36.08
N GLU A 84 -30.49 -0.23 -35.71
CA GLU A 84 -31.70 -0.80 -36.35
C GLU A 84 -32.99 -0.21 -35.78
N GLU A 85 -33.03 0.18 -34.51
CA GLU A 85 -34.16 0.88 -33.89
C GLU A 85 -34.31 2.33 -34.37
N TYR A 86 -33.18 2.98 -34.76
CA TYR A 86 -33.19 4.32 -35.36
C TYR A 86 -33.53 4.38 -36.85
N ALA A 87 -33.46 3.26 -37.57
CA ALA A 87 -33.80 3.23 -39.00
C ALA A 87 -35.31 3.21 -39.22
N PHE A 88 -36.15 2.89 -38.23
CA PHE A 88 -37.62 2.80 -38.40
C PHE A 88 -38.38 4.03 -37.85
N ALA A 89 -37.70 5.00 -37.23
CA ALA A 89 -38.32 6.19 -36.65
C ALA A 89 -37.91 7.50 -37.34
N ASN A 90 -37.43 7.48 -38.56
CA ASN A 90 -36.98 8.70 -39.25
C ASN A 90 -37.93 9.17 -40.30
N THR A 91 -38.85 10.03 -39.89
CA THR A 91 -39.14 11.21 -40.71
C THR A 91 -39.46 12.40 -39.81
N SER A 92 -38.53 13.38 -39.81
CA SER A 92 -38.63 14.76 -39.30
C SER A 92 -38.86 14.90 -37.77
N SER A 93 -37.81 15.01 -37.00
CA SER A 93 -37.48 15.86 -35.84
C SER A 93 -36.39 15.27 -34.91
N ALA A 94 -35.61 14.32 -35.36
CA ALA A 94 -34.69 13.52 -34.49
C ALA A 94 -33.30 14.13 -34.30
N THR A 95 -32.90 15.14 -35.05
CA THR A 95 -31.53 15.70 -34.99
C THR A 95 -31.35 16.58 -33.75
N ASP A 96 -32.41 17.24 -33.29
CA ASP A 96 -32.35 18.16 -32.15
C ASP A 96 -32.32 17.43 -30.80
N ASN A 97 -32.97 16.26 -30.69
CA ASN A 97 -33.01 15.48 -29.46
C ASN A 97 -31.69 14.76 -29.14
N ASN A 98 -30.94 14.31 -30.16
CA ASN A 98 -29.65 13.65 -29.95
C ASN A 98 -28.58 14.64 -29.50
N ASP A 99 -28.54 15.84 -30.01
CA ASP A 99 -27.63 16.91 -29.59
C ASP A 99 -27.89 17.33 -28.11
N VAL A 100 -29.18 17.41 -27.74
CA VAL A 100 -29.57 17.70 -26.35
C VAL A 100 -29.16 16.56 -25.40
N LEU A 101 -29.29 15.30 -25.84
CA LEU A 101 -28.89 14.14 -25.05
C LEU A 101 -27.37 14.07 -24.86
N MET A 102 -26.61 14.31 -25.93
CA MET A 102 -25.14 14.34 -25.88
C MET A 102 -24.64 15.47 -24.96
N LYS A 103 -25.19 16.66 -25.06
CA LYS A 103 -24.87 17.77 -24.16
C LYS A 103 -25.20 17.45 -22.69
N ARG A 104 -26.32 16.77 -22.43
CA ARG A 104 -26.64 16.30 -21.06
C ARG A 104 -25.63 15.28 -20.54
N MET A 105 -25.20 14.32 -21.37
CA MET A 105 -24.19 13.34 -20.98
C MET A 105 -22.83 14.01 -20.72
N GLU A 106 -22.43 14.98 -21.53
CA GLU A 106 -21.20 15.75 -21.31
C GLU A 106 -21.25 16.56 -20.01
N LEU A 107 -22.39 17.22 -19.73
CA LEU A 107 -22.58 17.96 -18.50
C LEU A 107 -22.53 17.04 -17.28
N PHE A 108 -23.20 15.89 -17.35
CA PHE A 108 -23.21 14.89 -16.27
C PHE A 108 -21.80 14.33 -16.02
N HIS A 109 -21.03 14.09 -17.09
CA HIS A 109 -19.63 13.64 -16.98
C HIS A 109 -18.74 14.71 -16.33
N TYR A 110 -18.92 15.97 -16.68
CA TYR A 110 -18.20 17.09 -16.09
C TYR A 110 -18.53 17.27 -14.61
N GLU A 111 -19.81 17.21 -14.23
CA GLU A 111 -20.28 17.28 -12.84
C GLU A 111 -19.69 16.13 -12.02
N TYR A 112 -19.74 14.88 -12.52
CA TYR A 112 -19.17 13.72 -11.86
C TYR A 112 -17.65 13.85 -11.63
N GLN A 113 -16.91 14.30 -12.63
CA GLN A 113 -15.46 14.53 -12.49
C GLN A 113 -15.15 15.66 -11.49
N HIS A 114 -16.03 16.65 -11.40
CA HIS A 114 -15.87 17.73 -10.44
C HIS A 114 -16.10 17.26 -9.03
N GLU A 115 -17.17 16.50 -8.77
CA GLU A 115 -17.46 15.88 -7.48
C GLU A 115 -16.38 14.91 -7.04
N GLU A 116 -15.88 14.05 -7.94
CA GLU A 116 -14.78 13.13 -7.65
C GLU A 116 -13.52 13.88 -7.22
N ARG A 117 -13.13 14.95 -7.93
CA ARG A 117 -12.00 15.79 -7.54
C ARG A 117 -12.19 16.45 -6.18
N GLN A 118 -13.38 16.98 -5.89
CA GLN A 118 -13.67 17.55 -4.59
C GLN A 118 -13.59 16.51 -3.47
N TYR A 119 -14.11 15.32 -3.71
CA TYR A 119 -14.03 14.22 -2.74
C TYR A 119 -12.58 13.80 -2.46
N LEU A 120 -11.75 13.67 -3.49
CA LEU A 120 -10.33 13.33 -3.35
C LEU A 120 -9.56 14.41 -2.58
N GLN A 121 -9.76 15.68 -2.90
CA GLN A 121 -9.16 16.80 -2.19
C GLN A 121 -9.60 16.87 -0.71
N GLN A 122 -10.87 16.61 -0.46
CA GLN A 122 -11.40 16.59 0.91
C GLN A 122 -10.77 15.44 1.71
N LYS A 123 -10.65 14.26 1.11
CA LYS A 123 -10.04 13.09 1.74
C LYS A 123 -8.54 13.32 2.03
N GLU A 124 -7.80 13.88 1.09
CA GLU A 124 -6.39 14.23 1.27
C GLU A 124 -6.21 15.23 2.42
N LYS A 125 -7.05 16.25 2.48
CA LYS A 125 -7.05 17.22 3.57
C LYS A 125 -7.33 16.58 4.92
N GLU A 126 -8.29 15.67 5.01
CA GLU A 126 -8.64 14.94 6.25
C GLU A 126 -7.47 14.04 6.70
N GLU A 127 -6.77 13.39 5.78
CA GLU A 127 -5.59 12.59 6.08
C GLU A 127 -4.42 13.46 6.56
N ASP A 128 -4.19 14.62 5.96
CA ASP A 128 -3.17 15.58 6.39
C ASP A 128 -3.48 16.17 7.79
N GLU A 129 -4.73 16.58 8.03
CA GLU A 129 -5.16 17.07 9.35
C GLU A 129 -4.95 16.01 10.43
N LYS A 130 -5.26 14.75 10.13
CA LYS A 130 -5.04 13.62 11.01
C LYS A 130 -3.55 13.40 11.30
N LEU A 131 -2.71 13.47 10.27
CA LEU A 131 -1.25 13.36 10.42
C LEU A 131 -0.71 14.49 11.31
N GLN A 132 -1.13 15.74 11.07
CA GLN A 132 -0.70 16.88 11.89
C GLN A 132 -1.12 16.72 13.35
N ALA A 133 -2.33 16.23 13.62
CA ALA A 133 -2.79 15.97 14.98
C ALA A 133 -1.92 14.93 15.71
N VAL A 134 -1.56 13.84 15.03
CA VAL A 134 -0.67 12.80 15.57
C VAL A 134 0.75 13.31 15.79
N LEU A 135 1.29 14.12 14.87
CA LEU A 135 2.62 14.72 15.05
C LEU A 135 2.62 15.74 16.19
N GLN A 136 1.54 16.50 16.36
CA GLN A 136 1.38 17.43 17.48
C GLN A 136 1.27 16.68 18.83
N TYR A 137 0.50 15.59 18.88
CA TYR A 137 0.46 14.70 20.04
C TYR A 137 1.86 14.17 20.38
N THR A 138 2.62 13.74 19.38
CA THR A 138 4.00 13.25 19.55
C THR A 138 4.89 14.33 20.16
N ARG A 139 4.94 15.53 19.56
CA ARG A 139 5.74 16.66 20.08
C ARG A 139 5.38 16.99 21.54
N ASN A 140 4.09 17.14 21.82
CA ASN A 140 3.62 17.50 23.15
C ASN A 140 3.93 16.42 24.19
N THR A 141 3.84 15.15 23.80
CA THR A 141 4.13 14.01 24.67
C THR A 141 5.61 13.98 25.07
N PHE A 142 6.51 14.04 24.08
CA PHE A 142 7.95 13.92 24.34
C PHE A 142 8.56 15.20 24.92
N ARG A 143 8.01 16.39 24.60
CA ARG A 143 8.40 17.64 25.26
C ARG A 143 8.11 17.60 26.77
N ARG A 144 6.96 17.06 27.20
CA ARG A 144 6.63 16.86 28.62
C ARG A 144 7.51 15.81 29.32
N LEU A 145 8.24 15.01 28.58
CA LEU A 145 9.16 14.00 29.07
C LEU A 145 10.63 14.43 28.98
N ASP A 146 10.87 15.74 28.77
CA ASP A 146 12.17 16.40 28.72
C ASP A 146 13.12 15.87 27.63
N PHE A 147 12.55 15.46 26.47
CA PHE A 147 13.34 15.15 25.27
C PHE A 147 13.79 16.46 24.60
N ASN A 148 14.99 16.45 24.02
CA ASN A 148 15.46 17.60 23.25
C ASN A 148 14.74 17.69 21.89
N GLU A 149 14.79 18.85 21.25
CA GLU A 149 14.06 19.10 19.99
C GLU A 149 14.57 18.20 18.84
N ASP A 150 15.87 17.84 18.82
CA ASP A 150 16.43 16.94 17.79
C ASP A 150 15.90 15.51 17.94
N GLU A 151 15.80 15.01 19.18
CA GLU A 151 15.20 13.71 19.47
C GLU A 151 13.70 13.69 19.14
N ILE A 152 12.99 14.78 19.50
CA ILE A 152 11.56 14.95 19.17
C ILE A 152 11.36 14.95 17.66
N PHE A 153 12.22 15.66 16.92
CA PHE A 153 12.19 15.67 15.46
C PHE A 153 12.39 14.26 14.89
N GLN A 154 13.40 13.52 15.36
CA GLN A 154 13.64 12.13 14.94
C GLN A 154 12.43 11.24 15.22
N ILE A 155 11.82 11.36 16.41
CA ILE A 155 10.61 10.59 16.75
C ILE A 155 9.45 10.96 15.80
N CYS A 156 9.25 12.24 15.50
CA CYS A 156 8.22 12.69 14.57
C CYS A 156 8.43 12.13 13.16
N GLU A 157 9.67 12.07 12.67
CA GLU A 157 9.97 11.49 11.37
C GLU A 157 9.72 9.97 11.35
N CYS A 158 10.08 9.26 12.44
CA CYS A 158 9.75 7.85 12.59
C CYS A 158 8.24 7.61 12.60
N VAL A 159 7.48 8.46 13.30
CA VAL A 159 6.01 8.41 13.35
C VAL A 159 5.41 8.71 11.97
N ARG A 160 5.88 9.75 11.29
CA ARG A 160 5.44 10.08 9.92
C ARG A 160 5.61 8.89 8.99
N TYR A 161 6.82 8.32 8.96
CA TYR A 161 7.11 7.16 8.14
C TYR A 161 6.22 5.95 8.50
N PHE A 162 6.05 5.68 9.80
CA PHE A 162 5.24 4.59 10.32
C PHE A 162 3.77 4.67 9.88
N VAL A 163 3.15 5.86 9.97
CA VAL A 163 1.74 6.02 9.60
C VAL A 163 1.51 6.05 8.09
N THR A 164 2.45 6.66 7.33
CA THR A 164 2.34 6.79 5.88
C THR A 164 2.63 5.47 5.17
N ASN A 165 3.70 4.77 5.55
CA ASN A 165 4.14 3.55 4.87
C ASN A 165 3.62 2.27 5.55
N ARG A 166 3.01 2.37 6.72
CA ARG A 166 2.57 1.25 7.55
C ARG A 166 3.71 0.26 7.85
N GLN A 167 4.90 0.79 8.03
CA GLN A 167 6.14 0.06 8.30
C GLN A 167 7.00 0.83 9.30
N ALA A 168 7.89 0.13 10.00
CA ALA A 168 8.88 0.77 10.85
C ALA A 168 10.05 1.28 10.00
N LEU A 169 10.55 2.48 10.32
CA LEU A 169 11.73 3.05 9.68
C LEU A 169 12.98 2.32 10.16
N THR A 170 13.64 1.58 9.28
CA THR A 170 14.90 0.89 9.57
C THR A 170 16.06 1.79 9.20
N THR A 171 16.65 2.45 10.20
CA THR A 171 17.84 3.27 9.99
C THR A 171 18.75 3.24 11.22
N THR A 172 20.06 3.26 10.99
CA THR A 172 21.08 3.32 12.05
C THR A 172 21.30 4.74 12.57
N ARG A 173 20.61 5.75 12.02
CA ARG A 173 20.80 7.16 12.36
C ARG A 173 19.89 7.67 13.47
N ILE A 174 18.99 6.82 13.99
CA ILE A 174 18.11 7.21 15.10
C ILE A 174 18.87 7.05 16.40
N HIS A 175 19.10 8.18 17.10
CA HIS A 175 19.80 8.22 18.36
C HIS A 175 18.94 8.92 19.42
N ILE A 176 18.03 8.17 20.04
CA ILE A 176 17.15 8.63 21.11
C ILE A 176 17.67 8.06 22.42
N LYS A 177 18.23 8.92 23.27
CA LYS A 177 18.84 8.50 24.53
C LYS A 177 17.82 8.03 25.55
N ARG A 178 18.11 6.91 26.19
CA ARG A 178 17.27 6.36 27.24
C ARG A 178 17.19 7.30 28.44
N ARG A 179 15.96 7.51 28.94
CA ARG A 179 15.69 8.29 30.16
C ARG A 179 15.06 7.40 31.22
N ALA A 180 15.55 7.49 32.48
CA ALA A 180 15.06 6.70 33.59
C ALA A 180 13.56 6.95 33.88
N ALA A 181 13.09 8.18 33.64
CA ALA A 181 11.70 8.55 33.86
C ALA A 181 10.71 7.93 32.86
N VAL A 182 11.20 7.39 31.73
CA VAL A 182 10.37 6.83 30.65
C VAL A 182 10.48 5.31 30.67
N THR A 183 9.35 4.64 30.90
CA THR A 183 9.27 3.19 30.96
C THR A 183 8.97 2.58 29.59
N GLN A 184 9.35 1.31 29.38
CA GLN A 184 8.99 0.57 28.17
C GLN A 184 7.47 0.56 27.93
N ILE A 185 6.68 0.48 29.01
CA ILE A 185 5.21 0.46 28.92
C ILE A 185 4.69 1.80 28.38
N SER A 186 5.25 2.92 28.84
CA SER A 186 4.88 4.24 28.32
C SER A 186 5.13 4.36 26.79
N LEU A 187 6.26 3.85 26.31
CA LEU A 187 6.58 3.87 24.88
C LEU A 187 5.69 2.92 24.05
N LYS A 188 5.34 1.76 24.62
CA LYS A 188 4.37 0.84 24.00
C LYS A 188 2.97 1.47 23.90
N ASN A 189 2.51 2.11 24.97
CA ASN A 189 1.24 2.83 24.98
C ASN A 189 1.24 3.98 23.95
N PHE A 190 2.34 4.73 23.84
CA PHE A 190 2.50 5.77 22.82
C PHE A 190 2.33 5.22 21.40
N ALA A 191 3.06 4.14 21.08
CA ALA A 191 2.98 3.51 19.77
C ALA A 191 1.58 2.94 19.48
N TRP A 192 0.95 2.34 20.50
CA TRP A 192 -0.41 1.82 20.40
C TRP A 192 -1.43 2.93 20.11
N ASN A 193 -1.35 4.08 20.81
CA ASN A 193 -2.24 5.22 20.59
C ASN A 193 -2.22 5.68 19.13
N ILE A 194 -1.02 5.76 18.52
CA ILE A 194 -0.87 6.13 17.11
C ILE A 194 -1.40 5.04 16.18
N ALA A 195 -0.98 3.78 16.42
CA ALA A 195 -1.39 2.64 15.61
C ALA A 195 -2.91 2.46 15.58
N PHE A 196 -3.59 2.72 16.70
CA PHE A 196 -5.04 2.66 16.82
C PHE A 196 -5.72 3.65 15.87
N GLN A 197 -5.23 4.91 15.77
CA GLN A 197 -5.79 5.92 14.87
C GLN A 197 -5.73 5.51 13.40
N TYR A 198 -4.70 4.78 13.01
CA TYR A 198 -4.45 4.38 11.62
C TYR A 198 -4.78 2.92 11.32
N ASN A 199 -5.34 2.20 12.31
CA ASN A 199 -5.62 0.77 12.21
C ASN A 199 -4.39 -0.04 11.74
N ILE A 200 -3.23 0.23 12.35
CA ILE A 200 -1.97 -0.47 12.06
C ILE A 200 -1.85 -1.73 12.94
N GLY A 201 -1.46 -2.84 12.32
CA GLY A 201 -1.34 -4.13 12.98
C GLY A 201 -0.29 -4.16 14.10
N ARG A 202 -0.49 -5.06 15.09
CA ARG A 202 0.38 -5.17 16.27
C ARG A 202 1.83 -5.55 15.95
N ASP A 203 2.05 -6.34 14.89
CA ASP A 203 3.40 -6.77 14.49
C ASP A 203 4.23 -5.58 14.00
N VAL A 204 3.66 -4.76 13.13
CA VAL A 204 4.30 -3.55 12.61
C VAL A 204 4.51 -2.52 13.73
N THR A 205 3.54 -2.40 14.65
CA THR A 205 3.65 -1.52 15.82
C THR A 205 4.78 -1.96 16.75
N ALA A 206 4.94 -3.27 16.99
CA ALA A 206 6.04 -3.80 17.79
C ALA A 206 7.41 -3.55 17.15
N GLN A 207 7.51 -3.67 15.82
CA GLN A 207 8.71 -3.33 15.07
C GLN A 207 9.03 -1.84 15.19
N PHE A 208 8.03 -0.96 15.04
CA PHE A 208 8.20 0.49 15.23
C PHE A 208 8.75 0.82 16.62
N VAL A 209 8.18 0.25 17.69
CA VAL A 209 8.66 0.45 19.06
C VAL A 209 10.12 0.00 19.20
N MET A 210 10.46 -1.19 18.71
CA MET A 210 11.79 -1.76 18.82
C MET A 210 12.84 -0.92 18.07
N GLN A 211 12.53 -0.47 16.89
CA GLN A 211 13.48 0.28 16.04
C GLN A 211 13.64 1.72 16.48
N THR A 212 12.53 2.41 16.80
CA THR A 212 12.56 3.82 17.22
C THR A 212 13.17 3.98 18.61
N PHE A 213 12.86 3.07 19.55
CA PHE A 213 13.27 3.17 20.95
C PHE A 213 14.22 2.04 21.36
N HIS A 214 15.16 1.68 20.49
CA HIS A 214 16.05 0.52 20.65
C HIS A 214 16.78 0.47 22.01
N GLU A 215 17.17 1.62 22.59
CA GLU A 215 17.87 1.67 23.87
C GLU A 215 17.02 1.16 25.06
N TRP A 216 15.68 1.27 24.96
CA TRP A 216 14.77 0.69 25.97
C TRP A 216 14.50 -0.79 25.76
N PHE A 217 14.63 -1.27 24.52
CA PHE A 217 14.21 -2.59 24.09
C PHE A 217 15.35 -3.51 23.65
N ALA A 218 16.61 -3.16 23.98
CA ALA A 218 17.80 -3.92 23.58
C ALA A 218 17.73 -5.42 23.99
N ASN A 219 17.07 -5.74 25.12
CA ASN A 219 16.90 -7.11 25.62
C ASN A 219 15.47 -7.64 25.41
N SER A 220 14.68 -7.04 24.53
CA SER A 220 13.28 -7.43 24.26
C SER A 220 13.17 -8.07 22.89
N THR A 221 12.24 -9.01 22.73
CA THR A 221 11.87 -9.57 21.43
C THR A 221 10.61 -8.90 20.91
N ILE A 222 10.42 -8.91 19.57
CA ILE A 222 9.21 -8.39 18.93
C ILE A 222 7.96 -9.04 19.50
N ASP A 223 7.99 -10.35 19.75
CA ASP A 223 6.86 -11.09 20.34
C ASP A 223 6.50 -10.61 21.74
N THR A 224 7.50 -10.30 22.57
CA THR A 224 7.28 -9.76 23.91
C THR A 224 6.67 -8.37 23.86
N ILE A 225 7.12 -7.53 22.94
CA ILE A 225 6.56 -6.19 22.74
C ILE A 225 5.13 -6.29 22.24
N ARG A 226 4.87 -7.13 21.21
CA ARG A 226 3.56 -7.35 20.60
C ARG A 226 2.49 -7.80 21.59
N LYS A 227 2.83 -8.74 22.49
CA LYS A 227 1.90 -9.26 23.50
C LYS A 227 1.41 -8.19 24.47
N ASN A 228 2.24 -7.20 24.77
CA ASN A 228 2.01 -6.20 25.82
C ASN A 228 1.99 -4.76 25.26
N LEU A 229 1.51 -4.55 24.04
CA LEU A 229 1.45 -3.21 23.42
C LEU A 229 0.50 -2.25 24.14
N ARG A 230 -0.62 -2.77 24.64
CA ARG A 230 -1.62 -1.99 25.37
C ARG A 230 -1.61 -2.37 26.83
N THR A 231 -1.31 -1.40 27.70
CA THR A 231 -1.37 -1.58 29.14
C THR A 231 -2.16 -0.44 29.77
N THR A 232 -3.32 -0.76 30.35
CA THR A 232 -4.23 0.21 30.97
C THR A 232 -4.03 0.31 32.48
N THR A 233 -3.40 -0.70 33.10
CA THR A 233 -3.17 -0.77 34.53
C THR A 233 -1.82 -0.17 34.90
N GLY A 234 -1.76 0.56 36.01
CA GLY A 234 -0.54 1.18 36.56
C GLY A 234 -0.42 2.69 36.23
N ASN A 235 0.56 3.31 36.91
CA ASN A 235 0.81 4.75 36.74
C ASN A 235 1.90 4.98 35.70
N HIS A 236 1.53 5.01 34.41
CA HIS A 236 2.46 5.24 33.31
C HIS A 236 2.43 6.70 32.87
N LYS A 237 3.61 7.23 32.46
CA LYS A 237 3.76 8.62 31.97
C LYS A 237 2.95 8.87 30.69
N ILE A 238 2.84 7.86 29.82
CA ILE A 238 1.96 7.90 28.65
C ILE A 238 0.87 6.87 28.86
N LYS A 239 -0.36 7.35 28.97
CA LYS A 239 -1.57 6.53 29.12
C LYS A 239 -2.12 6.16 27.76
N ILE A 240 -3.00 5.15 27.75
CA ILE A 240 -3.81 4.83 26.57
C ILE A 240 -4.78 5.99 26.31
N ASP A 241 -4.79 6.46 25.08
CA ASP A 241 -5.67 7.51 24.61
C ASP A 241 -6.17 7.14 23.19
N GLU A 242 -7.43 6.82 23.08
CA GLU A 242 -8.08 6.45 21.83
C GLU A 242 -8.56 7.66 21.03
N HIS A 243 -8.43 8.88 21.59
CA HIS A 243 -8.97 10.12 21.03
C HIS A 243 -7.90 11.19 20.74
N ILE A 244 -6.66 10.78 20.45
CA ILE A 244 -5.59 11.73 20.12
C ILE A 244 -5.87 12.55 18.85
N VAL A 245 -6.71 12.03 17.96
CA VAL A 245 -7.27 12.74 16.81
C VAL A 245 -8.73 13.03 17.12
N SER A 246 -9.00 14.22 17.67
CA SER A 246 -10.36 14.70 17.83
C SER A 246 -10.89 15.11 16.46
N ILE A 247 -11.59 14.20 15.79
CA ILE A 247 -12.41 14.60 14.64
C ILE A 247 -13.57 15.41 15.21
N THR A 248 -13.45 16.71 15.16
CA THR A 248 -14.58 17.62 15.46
C THR A 248 -15.72 17.21 14.54
N PRO A 249 -16.90 16.76 15.06
CA PRO A 249 -18.00 16.44 14.19
C PRO A 249 -18.38 17.72 13.42
N LYS A 250 -18.35 17.65 12.09
CA LYS A 250 -18.83 18.75 11.23
C LYS A 250 -20.22 19.18 11.72
N PRO A 251 -20.48 20.48 11.93
CA PRO A 251 -21.84 20.95 12.18
C PRO A 251 -22.69 20.48 11.01
N LYS A 252 -23.76 19.71 11.31
CA LYS A 252 -24.74 19.33 10.30
C LYS A 252 -25.29 20.64 9.73
N SER A 253 -25.04 20.89 8.46
CA SER A 253 -25.65 21.97 7.71
C SER A 253 -27.18 21.74 7.75
N SER A 254 -27.85 22.61 8.43
CA SER A 254 -29.30 22.71 8.49
C SER A 254 -29.85 23.17 7.16
#